data_57b63f8ae126e3374ba1561c9ab6b34d
#
_entry.id   57b63f8ae126e3374ba1561c9ab6b34d
#
_cell.length_a   1.000
_cell.length_b   1.000
_cell.length_c   1.000
_cell.angle_alpha   90.00
_cell.angle_beta   90.00
_cell.angle_gamma   90.00
#
_symmetry.space_group_name_H-M   'P 1'
#
loop_
_entity.id
_entity.type
_entity.pdbx_description
1 polymer ?
#
loop_
_entity_poly.entity_id
_entity_poly.type
_entity_poly.pdbx_seq_one_letter_code
_entity_poly.pdbx_strand_id
1 'polypeptide(L)'
;MKTRNFQTYNSLMKHMRSNGIQINGSQQKVRLKTIGYYHGYKGYRFFRKSENLIRYESFAQLDAVIEFDESLKALLYSPLMQLETAIKSYVCDAIVTSVGSSSFAEVFKKGFDLSDKGQCYRTRDSINASITKRYQSSQIVQHYYNQDKIIPVWAIFEELMLGDISSIIDVLDPRIKLQASSSFGIPQGMNTNGILLPKIILAVKDLRNAIAHNKVVFDGRYIEFKKRESLTRMLSMETGISSITLDGLLDDIILVSFLMKNLGFRKDIIKKTYSSLVNELKKLKQRIPNRLYQQVTQGVTKNKLEGLKVYIWK
;
A
#
# COMPACT_ATOMS: atom_id res chain seq x y z
N MET A 1 22.72 0.74 -30.21
CA MET A 1 22.58 0.68 -28.75
C MET A 1 23.90 0.21 -28.16
N LYS A 2 24.64 1.05 -27.39
CA LYS A 2 25.86 0.59 -26.69
C LYS A 2 25.41 -0.37 -25.58
N THR A 3 25.76 -1.64 -25.72
CA THR A 3 25.62 -2.64 -24.65
C THR A 3 26.35 -2.11 -23.41
N ARG A 4 25.63 -1.78 -22.36
CA ARG A 4 26.25 -1.42 -21.07
C ARG A 4 26.91 -2.69 -20.52
N ASN A 5 28.23 -2.75 -20.54
CA ASN A 5 28.99 -3.82 -19.92
C ASN A 5 28.55 -4.02 -18.46
N PHE A 6 28.50 -5.28 -18.03
CA PHE A 6 28.23 -5.63 -16.63
C PHE A 6 29.16 -4.84 -15.69
N GLN A 7 28.56 -4.10 -14.75
CA GLN A 7 29.34 -3.28 -13.82
C GLN A 7 29.62 -4.08 -12.54
N THR A 8 30.88 -4.28 -12.25
CA THR A 8 31.32 -4.80 -10.95
C THR A 8 31.06 -3.76 -9.85
N TYR A 9 30.99 -4.17 -8.58
CA TYR A 9 30.87 -3.21 -7.47
C TYR A 9 32.01 -2.21 -7.39
N ASN A 10 33.21 -2.57 -7.87
CA ASN A 10 34.32 -1.62 -7.98
C ASN A 10 34.04 -0.54 -9.04
N SER A 11 33.51 -0.93 -10.20
CA SER A 11 33.10 0.04 -11.23
C SER A 11 31.89 0.88 -10.79
N LEU A 12 30.99 0.31 -9.99
CA LEU A 12 29.90 1.06 -9.38
C LEU A 12 30.41 2.12 -8.39
N MET A 13 31.33 1.76 -7.50
CA MET A 13 31.97 2.73 -6.59
C MET A 13 32.72 3.83 -7.36
N LYS A 14 33.40 3.48 -8.47
CA LYS A 14 34.03 4.46 -9.36
C LYS A 14 33.01 5.40 -9.99
N HIS A 15 31.89 4.85 -10.45
CA HIS A 15 30.76 5.63 -10.99
C HIS A 15 30.13 6.55 -9.93
N MET A 16 29.99 6.10 -8.69
CA MET A 16 29.47 6.95 -7.60
C MET A 16 30.43 8.11 -7.33
N ARG A 17 31.72 7.86 -7.28
CA ARG A 17 32.72 8.94 -7.13
C ARG A 17 32.70 9.95 -8.29
N SER A 18 32.55 9.48 -9.53
CA SER A 18 32.40 10.39 -10.68
C SER A 18 31.11 11.22 -10.65
N ASN A 19 30.13 10.84 -9.84
CA ASN A 19 28.93 11.62 -9.55
C ASN A 19 29.01 12.43 -8.24
N GLY A 20 30.21 12.61 -7.70
CA GLY A 20 30.46 13.42 -6.51
C GLY A 20 30.16 12.73 -5.17
N ILE A 21 29.88 11.43 -5.15
CA ILE A 21 29.58 10.69 -3.92
C ILE A 21 30.89 10.11 -3.36
N GLN A 22 31.30 10.59 -2.20
CA GLN A 22 32.45 10.04 -1.49
C GLN A 22 32.12 8.63 -1.00
N ILE A 23 32.80 7.63 -1.54
CA ILE A 23 32.67 6.23 -1.18
C ILE A 23 34.04 5.56 -1.19
N ASN A 24 34.45 5.01 -0.05
CA ASN A 24 35.76 4.41 0.16
C ASN A 24 35.66 3.20 1.09
N GLY A 25 36.58 2.22 0.88
CA GLY A 25 36.74 1.09 1.78
C GLY A 25 35.88 -0.14 1.50
N SER A 26 36.28 -1.23 2.12
CA SER A 26 35.72 -2.56 1.92
C SER A 26 34.32 -2.71 2.54
N GLN A 27 34.07 -2.08 3.68
CA GLN A 27 32.76 -2.16 4.36
C GLN A 27 31.63 -1.54 3.51
N GLN A 28 31.85 -0.37 2.90
CA GLN A 28 30.87 0.26 2.01
C GLN A 28 30.63 -0.57 0.75
N LYS A 29 31.67 -1.24 0.24
CA LYS A 29 31.54 -2.19 -0.87
C LYS A 29 30.67 -3.40 -0.47
N VAL A 30 30.84 -3.93 0.74
CA VAL A 30 30.01 -5.01 1.28
C VAL A 30 28.56 -4.53 1.41
N ARG A 31 28.34 -3.35 2.00
CA ARG A 31 26.99 -2.78 2.12
C ARG A 31 26.33 -2.60 0.75
N LEU A 32 27.04 -2.10 -0.28
CA LEU A 32 26.53 -2.01 -1.65
C LEU A 32 26.11 -3.37 -2.23
N LYS A 33 26.86 -4.44 -1.91
CA LYS A 33 26.47 -5.81 -2.33
C LYS A 33 25.19 -6.26 -1.64
N THR A 34 25.04 -5.96 -0.35
CA THR A 34 23.88 -6.37 0.46
C THR A 34 22.60 -5.67 -0.01
N ILE A 35 22.67 -4.36 -0.28
CA ILE A 35 21.48 -3.59 -0.73
C ILE A 35 21.21 -3.75 -2.24
N GLY A 36 22.19 -4.23 -3.01
CA GLY A 36 22.08 -4.42 -4.46
C GLY A 36 22.12 -3.11 -5.26
N TYR A 37 22.28 -3.24 -6.56
CA TYR A 37 22.41 -2.08 -7.45
C TYR A 37 21.08 -1.34 -7.65
N TYR A 38 20.00 -2.08 -7.93
CA TYR A 38 18.69 -1.50 -8.25
C TYR A 38 17.91 -1.07 -7.01
N HIS A 39 17.87 -1.89 -5.98
CA HIS A 39 17.19 -1.59 -4.72
C HIS A 39 18.00 -0.67 -3.81
N GLY A 40 19.31 -0.54 -4.06
CA GLY A 40 20.20 0.38 -3.37
C GLY A 40 20.42 1.67 -4.16
N TYR A 41 21.64 1.89 -4.63
CA TYR A 41 22.06 3.17 -5.24
C TYR A 41 21.12 3.69 -6.33
N LYS A 42 20.71 2.86 -7.32
CA LYS A 42 19.89 3.31 -8.43
C LYS A 42 18.48 3.72 -8.01
N GLY A 43 17.88 3.01 -7.06
CA GLY A 43 16.55 3.29 -6.55
C GLY A 43 16.44 4.62 -5.80
N TYR A 44 17.53 5.06 -5.16
CA TYR A 44 17.53 6.24 -4.30
C TYR A 44 18.19 7.48 -4.91
N ARG A 45 18.52 7.45 -6.21
CA ARG A 45 19.18 8.58 -6.90
C ARG A 45 18.28 9.79 -7.15
N PHE A 46 16.97 9.64 -7.10
CA PHE A 46 16.02 10.68 -7.44
C PHE A 46 14.77 10.59 -6.57
N PHE A 47 14.05 11.70 -6.46
CA PHE A 47 12.77 11.78 -5.79
C PHE A 47 11.64 11.67 -6.82
N ARG A 48 10.86 10.60 -6.80
CA ARG A 48 9.75 10.25 -7.72
C ARG A 48 10.16 10.12 -9.19
N LYS A 49 10.73 11.15 -9.78
CA LYS A 49 11.07 11.22 -11.21
C LYS A 49 12.56 11.37 -11.41
N SER A 50 13.07 10.82 -12.50
CA SER A 50 14.50 10.83 -12.84
C SER A 50 15.13 12.22 -12.92
N GLU A 51 14.33 13.25 -13.23
CA GLU A 51 14.75 14.63 -13.30
C GLU A 51 15.05 15.24 -11.93
N ASN A 52 14.40 14.74 -10.88
CA ASN A 52 14.56 15.24 -9.51
C ASN A 52 15.70 14.49 -8.79
N LEU A 53 16.93 14.68 -9.24
CA LEU A 53 18.10 14.03 -8.66
C LEU A 53 18.30 14.43 -7.20
N ILE A 54 18.53 13.44 -6.36
CA ILE A 54 18.98 13.62 -4.97
C ILE A 54 20.50 13.67 -5.00
N ARG A 55 21.09 14.80 -4.56
CA ARG A 55 22.53 15.02 -4.59
C ARG A 55 23.13 14.63 -3.25
N TYR A 56 23.67 13.41 -3.19
CA TYR A 56 24.43 12.91 -2.05
C TYR A 56 25.89 13.32 -2.19
N GLU A 57 26.50 13.75 -1.11
CA GLU A 57 27.93 14.06 -1.01
C GLU A 57 28.74 12.84 -0.56
N SER A 58 28.12 11.93 0.20
CA SER A 58 28.77 10.73 0.70
C SER A 58 27.86 9.51 0.65
N PHE A 59 28.48 8.32 0.65
CA PHE A 59 27.75 7.05 0.78
C PHE A 59 26.96 6.97 2.09
N ALA A 60 27.47 7.56 3.17
CA ALA A 60 26.78 7.59 4.45
C ALA A 60 25.43 8.31 4.38
N GLN A 61 25.32 9.40 3.60
CA GLN A 61 24.06 10.09 3.38
C GLN A 61 23.07 9.23 2.57
N LEU A 62 23.55 8.56 1.53
CA LEU A 62 22.73 7.62 0.74
C LEU A 62 22.23 6.47 1.60
N ASP A 63 23.13 5.84 2.37
CA ASP A 63 22.80 4.71 3.23
C ASP A 63 21.81 5.10 4.33
N ALA A 64 21.91 6.31 4.89
CA ALA A 64 20.94 6.84 5.85
C ALA A 64 19.53 6.95 5.25
N VAL A 65 19.40 7.33 3.97
CA VAL A 65 18.08 7.39 3.28
C VAL A 65 17.56 5.97 2.97
N ILE A 66 18.44 5.05 2.60
CA ILE A 66 18.07 3.65 2.39
C ILE A 66 17.56 3.03 3.70
N GLU A 67 18.28 3.17 4.82
CA GLU A 67 17.88 2.67 6.12
C GLU A 67 16.56 3.30 6.62
N PHE A 68 16.36 4.59 6.32
CA PHE A 68 15.09 5.24 6.61
C PHE A 68 13.93 4.57 5.85
N ASP A 69 14.08 4.31 4.56
CA ASP A 69 13.07 3.64 3.75
C ASP A 69 12.83 2.18 4.19
N GLU A 70 13.91 1.45 4.55
CA GLU A 70 13.83 0.11 5.13
C GLU A 70 13.04 0.13 6.46
N SER A 71 13.29 1.12 7.32
CA SER A 71 12.57 1.31 8.59
C SER A 71 11.09 1.62 8.38
N LEU A 72 10.75 2.43 7.36
CA LEU A 72 9.35 2.73 7.00
C LEU A 72 8.62 1.47 6.52
N LYS A 73 9.27 0.63 5.71
CA LYS A 73 8.71 -0.65 5.27
C LYS A 73 8.48 -1.60 6.44
N ALA A 74 9.45 -1.74 7.32
CA ALA A 74 9.35 -2.57 8.53
C ALA A 74 8.21 -2.09 9.45
N LEU A 75 8.08 -0.77 9.64
CA LEU A 75 7.03 -0.14 10.44
C LEU A 75 5.62 -0.44 9.92
N LEU A 76 5.44 -0.42 8.60
CA LEU A 76 4.13 -0.53 7.97
C LEU A 76 3.75 -1.97 7.62
N TYR A 77 4.69 -2.91 7.56
CA TYR A 77 4.44 -4.27 7.11
C TYR A 77 3.34 -4.97 7.91
N SER A 78 3.50 -5.08 9.23
CA SER A 78 2.51 -5.77 10.08
C SER A 78 1.14 -5.09 10.09
N PRO A 79 1.03 -3.75 10.25
CA PRO A 79 -0.25 -3.05 10.12
C PRO A 79 -0.96 -3.29 8.80
N LEU A 80 -0.22 -3.30 7.68
CA LEU A 80 -0.82 -3.51 6.36
C LEU A 80 -1.29 -4.95 6.13
N MET A 81 -0.57 -5.95 6.65
CA MET A 81 -1.02 -7.35 6.56
C MET A 81 -2.31 -7.55 7.36
N GLN A 82 -2.38 -7.01 8.57
CA GLN A 82 -3.60 -7.05 9.39
C GLN A 82 -4.76 -6.28 8.71
N LEU A 83 -4.46 -5.13 8.10
CA LEU A 83 -5.46 -4.34 7.38
C LEU A 83 -5.99 -5.08 6.14
N GLU A 84 -5.13 -5.78 5.39
CA GLU A 84 -5.54 -6.63 4.27
C GLU A 84 -6.55 -7.69 4.71
N THR A 85 -6.24 -8.41 5.81
CA THR A 85 -7.14 -9.40 6.39
C THR A 85 -8.46 -8.78 6.83
N ALA A 86 -8.42 -7.64 7.52
CA ALA A 86 -9.62 -6.93 7.95
C ALA A 86 -10.49 -6.48 6.76
N ILE A 87 -9.88 -5.90 5.72
CA ILE A 87 -10.59 -5.50 4.49
C ILE A 87 -11.35 -6.69 3.90
N LYS A 88 -10.68 -7.83 3.72
CA LYS A 88 -11.31 -9.06 3.19
C LYS A 88 -12.48 -9.51 4.05
N SER A 89 -12.29 -9.55 5.37
CA SER A 89 -13.30 -9.99 6.32
C SER A 89 -14.54 -9.09 6.34
N TYR A 90 -14.37 -7.78 6.45
CA TYR A 90 -15.48 -6.83 6.48
C TYR A 90 -16.27 -6.79 5.17
N VAL A 91 -15.58 -6.86 4.02
CA VAL A 91 -16.27 -6.92 2.71
C VAL A 91 -17.02 -8.24 2.55
N CYS A 92 -16.40 -9.36 2.94
CA CYS A 92 -17.05 -10.67 2.90
C CYS A 92 -18.31 -10.71 3.77
N ASP A 93 -18.23 -10.20 5.01
CA ASP A 93 -19.35 -10.14 5.94
C ASP A 93 -20.52 -9.31 5.36
N ALA A 94 -20.24 -8.14 4.81
CA ALA A 94 -21.26 -7.30 4.18
C ALA A 94 -21.98 -8.02 3.02
N ILE A 95 -21.23 -8.77 2.19
CA ILE A 95 -21.77 -9.55 1.08
C ILE A 95 -22.66 -10.70 1.59
N VAL A 96 -22.09 -11.53 2.48
CA VAL A 96 -22.78 -12.74 2.99
C VAL A 96 -24.04 -12.36 3.75
N THR A 97 -23.98 -11.32 4.58
CA THR A 97 -25.14 -10.80 5.32
C THR A 97 -26.23 -10.28 4.38
N SER A 98 -25.87 -9.52 3.35
CA SER A 98 -26.83 -8.95 2.41
C SER A 98 -27.47 -10.00 1.50
N VAL A 99 -26.71 -11.00 1.08
CA VAL A 99 -27.16 -12.08 0.17
C VAL A 99 -27.88 -13.20 0.92
N GLY A 100 -27.58 -13.39 2.21
CA GLY A 100 -28.07 -14.49 3.03
C GLY A 100 -27.50 -15.86 2.63
N SER A 101 -26.31 -15.90 2.00
CA SER A 101 -25.68 -17.12 1.55
C SER A 101 -24.15 -16.99 1.47
N SER A 102 -23.44 -18.06 1.80
CA SER A 102 -21.99 -18.19 1.61
C SER A 102 -21.61 -18.84 0.26
N SER A 103 -22.57 -19.20 -0.57
CA SER A 103 -22.32 -19.73 -1.91
C SER A 103 -21.93 -18.60 -2.89
N PHE A 104 -20.80 -18.72 -3.56
CA PHE A 104 -20.37 -17.74 -4.57
C PHE A 104 -21.34 -17.66 -5.75
N ALA A 105 -22.01 -18.75 -6.10
CA ALA A 105 -23.05 -18.74 -7.13
C ALA A 105 -24.25 -17.89 -6.72
N GLU A 106 -24.70 -17.97 -5.45
CA GLU A 106 -25.77 -17.11 -4.93
C GLU A 106 -25.32 -15.65 -4.80
N VAL A 107 -24.06 -15.40 -4.38
CA VAL A 107 -23.47 -14.05 -4.36
C VAL A 107 -23.46 -13.44 -5.77
N PHE A 108 -23.05 -14.19 -6.78
CA PHE A 108 -23.10 -13.74 -8.17
C PHE A 108 -24.54 -13.39 -8.61
N LYS A 109 -25.50 -14.27 -8.30
CA LYS A 109 -26.88 -14.13 -8.74
C LYS A 109 -27.63 -13.00 -8.04
N LYS A 110 -27.42 -12.81 -6.73
CA LYS A 110 -28.19 -11.89 -5.88
C LYS A 110 -27.42 -10.64 -5.45
N GLY A 111 -26.11 -10.71 -5.44
CA GLY A 111 -25.22 -9.67 -4.92
C GLY A 111 -24.57 -8.81 -5.99
N PHE A 112 -24.48 -9.30 -7.25
CA PHE A 112 -23.89 -8.52 -8.34
C PHE A 112 -24.95 -7.66 -9.03
N ASP A 113 -24.56 -6.46 -9.45
CA ASP A 113 -25.37 -5.59 -10.31
C ASP A 113 -25.25 -6.05 -11.76
N LEU A 114 -26.20 -6.86 -12.20
CA LEU A 114 -26.21 -7.44 -13.54
C LEU A 114 -26.60 -6.44 -14.64
N SER A 115 -26.63 -5.14 -14.39
CA SER A 115 -26.82 -4.12 -15.43
C SER A 115 -25.65 -4.12 -16.42
N ASP A 116 -24.40 -4.32 -15.97
CA ASP A 116 -23.24 -4.64 -16.82
C ASP A 116 -22.88 -6.13 -16.71
N LYS A 117 -23.63 -6.97 -17.41
CA LYS A 117 -23.39 -8.41 -17.44
C LYS A 117 -21.96 -8.75 -17.87
N GLY A 118 -21.41 -8.02 -18.85
CA GLY A 118 -20.07 -8.30 -19.38
C GLY A 118 -19.00 -8.15 -18.29
N GLN A 119 -19.05 -7.09 -17.48
CA GLN A 119 -18.13 -6.89 -16.38
C GLN A 119 -18.34 -7.93 -15.27
N CYS A 120 -19.59 -8.22 -14.91
CA CYS A 120 -19.92 -9.22 -13.89
C CYS A 120 -19.39 -10.61 -14.24
N TYR A 121 -19.61 -11.08 -15.48
CA TYR A 121 -19.10 -12.38 -15.92
C TYR A 121 -17.57 -12.42 -15.96
N ARG A 122 -16.91 -11.38 -16.49
CA ARG A 122 -15.44 -11.29 -16.45
C ARG A 122 -14.88 -11.38 -15.03
N THR A 123 -15.48 -10.66 -14.08
CA THR A 123 -15.07 -10.70 -12.67
C THR A 123 -15.26 -12.09 -12.09
N ARG A 124 -16.41 -12.73 -12.27
CA ARG A 124 -16.67 -14.09 -11.82
C ARG A 124 -15.65 -15.08 -12.37
N ASP A 125 -15.41 -15.03 -13.67
CA ASP A 125 -14.53 -15.99 -14.36
C ASP A 125 -13.05 -15.79 -13.95
N SER A 126 -12.63 -14.53 -13.73
CA SER A 126 -11.31 -14.21 -13.18
C SER A 126 -11.11 -14.79 -11.77
N ILE A 127 -12.13 -14.68 -10.89
CA ILE A 127 -12.09 -15.24 -9.56
C ILE A 127 -12.00 -16.77 -9.61
N ASN A 128 -12.85 -17.42 -10.40
CA ASN A 128 -12.83 -18.87 -10.56
C ASN A 128 -11.48 -19.36 -11.09
N ALA A 129 -10.90 -18.67 -12.08
CA ALA A 129 -9.57 -18.97 -12.59
C ALA A 129 -8.47 -18.80 -11.53
N SER A 130 -8.55 -17.76 -10.70
CA SER A 130 -7.63 -17.53 -9.58
C SER A 130 -7.69 -18.66 -8.55
N ILE A 131 -8.89 -19.10 -8.17
CA ILE A 131 -9.08 -20.21 -7.23
C ILE A 131 -8.58 -21.52 -7.82
N THR A 132 -8.90 -21.81 -9.08
CA THR A 132 -8.42 -23.04 -9.74
C THR A 132 -6.90 -23.13 -9.77
N LYS A 133 -6.21 -22.03 -10.05
CA LYS A 133 -4.73 -21.98 -10.01
C LYS A 133 -4.14 -22.24 -8.61
N ARG A 134 -4.90 -21.95 -7.55
CA ARG A 134 -4.48 -22.15 -6.16
C ARG A 134 -4.54 -23.61 -5.70
N TYR A 135 -5.17 -24.51 -6.46
CA TYR A 135 -5.30 -25.90 -6.06
C TYR A 135 -3.95 -26.56 -5.69
N GLN A 136 -2.88 -26.26 -6.44
CA GLN A 136 -1.56 -26.83 -6.15
C GLN A 136 -0.85 -26.24 -4.93
N SER A 137 -1.25 -25.06 -4.45
CA SER A 137 -0.52 -24.29 -3.45
C SER A 137 -1.31 -23.95 -2.19
N SER A 138 -2.64 -24.06 -2.21
CA SER A 138 -3.50 -23.69 -1.09
C SER A 138 -4.14 -24.92 -0.44
N GLN A 139 -3.87 -25.10 0.84
CA GLN A 139 -4.52 -26.14 1.65
C GLN A 139 -6.03 -25.92 1.76
N ILE A 140 -6.49 -24.67 1.77
CA ILE A 140 -7.91 -24.32 1.82
C ILE A 140 -8.60 -24.83 0.56
N VAL A 141 -8.09 -24.51 -0.61
CA VAL A 141 -8.68 -24.95 -1.89
C VAL A 141 -8.65 -26.47 -2.02
N GLN A 142 -7.52 -27.12 -1.66
CA GLN A 142 -7.40 -28.57 -1.66
C GLN A 142 -8.42 -29.25 -0.74
N HIS A 143 -8.64 -28.69 0.46
CA HIS A 143 -9.60 -29.23 1.42
C HIS A 143 -11.02 -29.34 0.81
N TYR A 144 -11.49 -28.30 0.13
CA TYR A 144 -12.83 -28.30 -0.47
C TYR A 144 -12.88 -29.18 -1.72
N TYR A 145 -11.91 -29.07 -2.64
CA TYR A 145 -11.90 -29.84 -3.89
C TYR A 145 -11.77 -31.35 -3.66
N ASN A 146 -10.90 -31.77 -2.73
CA ASN A 146 -10.71 -33.18 -2.43
C ASN A 146 -11.92 -33.84 -1.71
N GLN A 147 -12.86 -33.04 -1.25
CA GLN A 147 -14.10 -33.50 -0.64
C GLN A 147 -15.34 -33.25 -1.50
N ASP A 148 -15.15 -32.87 -2.76
CA ASP A 148 -16.22 -32.48 -3.69
C ASP A 148 -17.19 -31.44 -3.11
N LYS A 149 -16.67 -30.54 -2.26
CA LYS A 149 -17.45 -29.47 -1.61
C LYS A 149 -17.29 -28.16 -2.34
N ILE A 150 -18.37 -27.39 -2.35
CA ILE A 150 -18.37 -25.99 -2.81
C ILE A 150 -17.52 -25.15 -1.87
N ILE A 151 -16.58 -24.38 -2.42
CA ILE A 151 -15.76 -23.44 -1.63
C ILE A 151 -16.66 -22.26 -1.24
N PRO A 152 -16.85 -21.98 0.07
CA PRO A 152 -17.65 -20.84 0.51
C PRO A 152 -16.93 -19.52 0.26
N VAL A 153 -17.70 -18.42 0.12
CA VAL A 153 -17.17 -17.09 -0.20
C VAL A 153 -16.06 -16.64 0.74
N TRP A 154 -16.20 -16.89 2.03
CA TRP A 154 -15.15 -16.51 3.00
C TRP A 154 -13.82 -17.25 2.77
N ALA A 155 -13.83 -18.50 2.32
CA ALA A 155 -12.61 -19.24 1.95
C ALA A 155 -12.05 -18.74 0.60
N ILE A 156 -12.91 -18.36 -0.34
CA ILE A 156 -12.49 -17.68 -1.59
C ILE A 156 -11.77 -16.38 -1.26
N PHE A 157 -12.32 -15.55 -0.35
CA PHE A 157 -11.75 -14.25 0.02
C PHE A 157 -10.36 -14.36 0.64
N GLU A 158 -10.05 -15.43 1.41
CA GLU A 158 -8.69 -15.66 1.91
C GLU A 158 -7.66 -15.80 0.78
N GLU A 159 -8.05 -16.42 -0.31
CA GLU A 159 -7.16 -16.67 -1.46
C GLU A 159 -7.05 -15.50 -2.43
N LEU A 160 -7.97 -14.53 -2.39
CA LEU A 160 -7.98 -13.40 -3.31
C LEU A 160 -6.97 -12.32 -2.93
N MET A 161 -6.47 -11.61 -3.93
CA MET A 161 -5.67 -10.41 -3.73
C MET A 161 -6.57 -9.17 -3.53
N LEU A 162 -6.04 -8.10 -2.96
CA LEU A 162 -6.79 -6.84 -2.80
C LEU A 162 -7.33 -6.27 -4.12
N GLY A 163 -6.63 -6.54 -5.25
CA GLY A 163 -7.12 -6.17 -6.58
C GLY A 163 -8.41 -6.91 -6.97
N ASP A 164 -8.47 -8.21 -6.65
CA ASP A 164 -9.66 -9.04 -6.90
C ASP A 164 -10.84 -8.56 -6.03
N ILE A 165 -10.57 -8.25 -4.75
CA ILE A 165 -11.56 -7.69 -3.83
C ILE A 165 -12.12 -6.36 -4.37
N SER A 166 -11.25 -5.45 -4.85
CA SER A 166 -11.69 -4.21 -5.49
C SER A 166 -12.60 -4.48 -6.69
N SER A 167 -12.24 -5.45 -7.56
CA SER A 167 -13.02 -5.82 -8.73
C SER A 167 -14.38 -6.42 -8.38
N ILE A 168 -14.46 -7.22 -7.30
CA ILE A 168 -15.72 -7.73 -6.78
C ILE A 168 -16.61 -6.57 -6.34
N ILE A 169 -16.09 -5.64 -5.54
CA ILE A 169 -16.86 -4.51 -5.05
C ILE A 169 -17.38 -3.65 -6.21
N ASP A 170 -16.58 -3.47 -7.27
CA ASP A 170 -17.01 -2.68 -8.43
C ASP A 170 -18.27 -3.23 -9.11
N VAL A 171 -18.51 -4.53 -9.05
CA VAL A 171 -19.68 -5.19 -9.65
C VAL A 171 -20.81 -5.54 -8.67
N LEU A 172 -20.66 -5.22 -7.38
CA LEU A 172 -21.74 -5.46 -6.39
C LEU A 172 -22.94 -4.52 -6.62
N ASP A 173 -24.11 -4.97 -6.17
CA ASP A 173 -25.31 -4.13 -6.02
C ASP A 173 -24.95 -2.87 -5.20
N PRO A 174 -25.39 -1.67 -5.61
CA PRO A 174 -25.09 -0.42 -4.92
C PRO A 174 -25.41 -0.43 -3.42
N ARG A 175 -26.46 -1.12 -2.99
CA ARG A 175 -26.83 -1.25 -1.57
C ARG A 175 -25.76 -2.01 -0.79
N ILE A 176 -25.23 -3.09 -1.34
CA ILE A 176 -24.16 -3.88 -0.72
C ILE A 176 -22.87 -3.07 -0.68
N LYS A 177 -22.55 -2.33 -1.76
CA LYS A 177 -21.39 -1.41 -1.77
C LYS A 177 -21.47 -0.38 -0.66
N LEU A 178 -22.63 0.25 -0.47
CA LEU A 178 -22.85 1.26 0.56
C LEU A 178 -22.78 0.66 1.95
N GLN A 179 -23.38 -0.51 2.18
CA GLN A 179 -23.28 -1.24 3.44
C GLN A 179 -21.83 -1.57 3.78
N ALA A 180 -21.09 -2.16 2.84
CA ALA A 180 -19.67 -2.42 3.03
C ALA A 180 -18.90 -1.11 3.35
N SER A 181 -19.14 -0.04 2.57
CA SER A 181 -18.46 1.25 2.75
C SER A 181 -18.69 1.86 4.14
N SER A 182 -19.86 1.69 4.72
CA SER A 182 -20.17 2.22 6.06
C SER A 182 -19.28 1.63 7.14
N SER A 183 -18.95 0.35 7.05
CA SER A 183 -18.03 -0.33 7.97
C SER A 183 -16.61 0.24 7.93
N PHE A 184 -16.23 0.90 6.84
CA PHE A 184 -14.94 1.55 6.67
C PHE A 184 -14.95 3.03 7.09
N GLY A 185 -16.03 3.53 7.66
CA GLY A 185 -16.18 4.93 8.06
C GLY A 185 -16.36 5.88 6.88
N ILE A 186 -16.80 5.40 5.72
CA ILE A 186 -17.01 6.22 4.52
C ILE A 186 -18.41 6.84 4.59
N PRO A 187 -18.55 8.19 4.64
CA PRO A 187 -19.84 8.84 4.75
C PRO A 187 -20.71 8.62 3.49
N GLN A 188 -21.98 8.26 3.66
CA GLN A 188 -22.90 8.04 2.55
C GLN A 188 -23.07 9.26 1.65
N GLY A 189 -23.14 10.47 2.21
CA GLY A 189 -23.29 11.71 1.47
C GLY A 189 -22.14 12.02 0.49
N MET A 190 -20.99 11.39 0.68
CA MET A 190 -19.82 11.51 -0.23
C MET A 190 -19.63 10.27 -1.12
N ASN A 191 -20.41 9.23 -0.94
CA ASN A 191 -20.24 7.91 -1.56
C ASN A 191 -21.56 7.38 -2.13
N THR A 192 -22.31 8.21 -2.87
CA THR A 192 -23.67 7.90 -3.34
C THR A 192 -23.81 6.58 -4.10
N ASN A 193 -22.75 6.15 -4.81
CA ASN A 193 -22.76 4.92 -5.61
C ASN A 193 -21.79 3.85 -5.09
N GLY A 194 -21.25 3.98 -3.87
CA GLY A 194 -20.30 3.03 -3.30
C GLY A 194 -18.91 3.01 -3.96
N ILE A 195 -18.57 4.05 -4.76
CA ILE A 195 -17.34 4.08 -5.59
C ILE A 195 -16.05 4.37 -4.82
N LEU A 196 -16.16 4.82 -3.56
CA LEU A 196 -14.95 5.18 -2.78
C LEU A 196 -14.25 3.95 -2.23
N LEU A 197 -14.97 2.92 -1.83
CA LEU A 197 -14.36 1.73 -1.22
C LEU A 197 -13.38 1.01 -2.16
N PRO A 198 -13.72 0.72 -3.44
CA PRO A 198 -12.74 0.16 -4.37
C PRO A 198 -11.48 1.03 -4.53
N LYS A 199 -11.63 2.36 -4.57
CA LYS A 199 -10.50 3.29 -4.67
C LYS A 199 -9.58 3.24 -3.44
N ILE A 200 -10.17 3.14 -2.25
CA ILE A 200 -9.43 2.97 -0.99
C ILE A 200 -8.61 1.69 -1.03
N ILE A 201 -9.24 0.57 -1.42
CA ILE A 201 -8.58 -0.73 -1.49
C ILE A 201 -7.42 -0.72 -2.49
N LEU A 202 -7.58 -0.07 -3.65
CA LEU A 202 -6.50 0.07 -4.63
C LEU A 202 -5.34 0.92 -4.08
N ALA A 203 -5.61 1.99 -3.32
CA ALA A 203 -4.55 2.78 -2.69
C ALA A 203 -3.79 1.95 -1.64
N VAL A 204 -4.49 1.19 -0.79
CA VAL A 204 -3.86 0.27 0.17
C VAL A 204 -3.05 -0.82 -0.55
N LYS A 205 -3.59 -1.39 -1.64
CA LYS A 205 -2.90 -2.39 -2.47
C LYS A 205 -1.56 -1.87 -3.00
N ASP A 206 -1.51 -0.63 -3.50
CA ASP A 206 -0.29 -0.05 -4.05
C ASP A 206 0.82 0.03 -2.99
N LEU A 207 0.51 0.55 -1.79
CA LEU A 207 1.45 0.62 -0.67
C LEU A 207 1.86 -0.79 -0.19
N ARG A 208 0.89 -1.69 0.02
CA ARG A 208 1.14 -3.07 0.48
C ARG A 208 2.06 -3.80 -0.49
N ASN A 209 1.81 -3.70 -1.79
CA ASN A 209 2.62 -4.35 -2.81
C ASN A 209 4.03 -3.72 -2.90
N ALA A 210 4.16 -2.40 -2.73
CA ALA A 210 5.45 -1.74 -2.70
C ALA A 210 6.33 -2.28 -1.57
N ILE A 211 5.74 -2.45 -0.38
CA ILE A 211 6.44 -2.98 0.79
C ILE A 211 6.78 -4.47 0.60
N ALA A 212 5.83 -5.29 0.16
CA ALA A 212 6.03 -6.73 -0.05
C ALA A 212 7.09 -7.03 -1.11
N HIS A 213 7.22 -6.19 -2.14
CA HIS A 213 8.20 -6.33 -3.22
C HIS A 213 9.47 -5.49 -3.01
N ASN A 214 9.69 -4.96 -1.82
CA ASN A 214 10.86 -4.14 -1.46
C ASN A 214 11.09 -2.96 -2.43
N LYS A 215 10.01 -2.34 -2.93
CA LYS A 215 10.11 -1.10 -3.72
C LYS A 215 10.48 0.07 -2.81
N VAL A 216 10.98 1.16 -3.40
CA VAL A 216 11.21 2.42 -2.69
C VAL A 216 9.85 3.02 -2.31
N VAL A 217 9.66 3.37 -1.02
CA VAL A 217 8.38 3.86 -0.51
C VAL A 217 8.40 5.32 -0.02
N PHE A 218 9.55 5.83 0.42
CA PHE A 218 9.64 7.15 1.05
C PHE A 218 9.10 8.31 0.20
N ASP A 219 9.12 8.20 -1.12
CA ASP A 219 8.72 9.26 -2.05
C ASP A 219 7.39 9.01 -2.79
N GLY A 220 6.72 7.89 -2.52
CA GLY A 220 5.42 7.59 -3.10
C GLY A 220 5.42 7.19 -4.59
N ARG A 221 6.59 6.93 -5.20
CA ARG A 221 6.69 6.55 -6.63
C ARG A 221 6.00 5.23 -7.00
N TYR A 222 5.67 4.40 -6.02
CA TYR A 222 4.95 3.14 -6.18
C TYR A 222 3.47 3.31 -6.50
N ILE A 223 2.96 4.52 -6.35
CA ILE A 223 1.54 4.83 -6.46
C ILE A 223 1.12 4.74 -7.93
N GLU A 224 0.32 3.72 -8.25
CA GLU A 224 -0.18 3.46 -9.61
C GLU A 224 -1.59 4.03 -9.82
N PHE A 225 -2.40 4.01 -8.77
CA PHE A 225 -3.79 4.48 -8.81
C PHE A 225 -3.87 6.02 -8.88
N LYS A 226 -4.50 6.56 -9.94
CA LYS A 226 -4.49 8.01 -10.26
C LYS A 226 -5.79 8.77 -9.96
N LYS A 227 -6.94 8.10 -9.85
CA LYS A 227 -8.25 8.75 -9.65
C LYS A 227 -8.56 8.96 -8.17
N ARG A 228 -8.01 10.03 -7.55
CA ARG A 228 -7.97 10.20 -6.10
C ARG A 228 -8.76 11.36 -5.54
N GLU A 229 -9.21 12.32 -6.36
CA GLU A 229 -9.80 13.58 -5.90
C GLU A 229 -10.94 13.36 -4.88
N SER A 230 -11.89 12.48 -5.21
CA SER A 230 -12.99 12.16 -4.29
C SER A 230 -12.52 11.50 -2.98
N LEU A 231 -11.45 10.69 -3.06
CA LEU A 231 -10.86 10.03 -1.89
C LEU A 231 -10.09 11.02 -1.01
N THR A 232 -9.28 11.89 -1.60
CA THR A 232 -8.53 12.91 -0.84
C THR A 232 -9.47 13.90 -0.15
N ARG A 233 -10.56 14.30 -0.83
CA ARG A 233 -11.59 15.15 -0.25
C ARG A 233 -12.27 14.47 0.95
N MET A 234 -12.66 13.22 0.82
CA MET A 234 -13.25 12.44 1.91
C MET A 234 -12.30 12.34 3.10
N LEU A 235 -11.04 11.94 2.86
CA LEU A 235 -10.05 11.83 3.93
C LEU A 235 -9.80 13.16 4.63
N SER A 236 -9.72 14.27 3.89
CA SER A 236 -9.52 15.60 4.49
C SER A 236 -10.69 15.99 5.39
N MET A 237 -11.91 15.68 5.01
CA MET A 237 -13.10 15.97 5.81
C MET A 237 -13.16 15.10 7.07
N GLU A 238 -12.94 13.79 6.93
CA GLU A 238 -13.06 12.84 8.05
C GLU A 238 -11.90 12.93 9.06
N THR A 239 -10.70 13.27 8.59
CA THR A 239 -9.53 13.38 9.47
C THR A 239 -9.29 14.81 9.98
N GLY A 240 -9.87 15.82 9.34
CA GLY A 240 -9.58 17.23 9.58
C GLY A 240 -8.18 17.67 9.12
N ILE A 241 -7.50 16.85 8.30
CA ILE A 241 -6.16 17.13 7.78
C ILE A 241 -6.28 17.75 6.40
N SER A 242 -5.81 18.98 6.25
CA SER A 242 -5.79 19.66 4.95
C SER A 242 -4.66 19.17 4.04
N SER A 243 -4.81 19.46 2.73
CA SER A 243 -3.75 19.21 1.72
C SER A 243 -3.34 17.75 1.53
N ILE A 244 -4.25 16.80 1.78
CA ILE A 244 -4.04 15.39 1.42
C ILE A 244 -4.11 15.28 -0.10
N THR A 245 -3.07 14.69 -0.71
CA THR A 245 -2.98 14.47 -2.17
C THR A 245 -2.89 12.99 -2.55
N LEU A 246 -2.56 12.13 -1.58
CA LEU A 246 -2.21 10.72 -1.76
C LEU A 246 -1.06 10.51 -2.77
N ASP A 247 -0.15 11.48 -2.83
CA ASP A 247 1.04 11.42 -3.69
C ASP A 247 2.30 11.03 -2.91
N GLY A 248 2.20 10.78 -1.62
CA GLY A 248 3.34 10.49 -0.78
C GLY A 248 3.00 9.63 0.43
N LEU A 249 4.03 9.04 0.99
CA LEU A 249 3.91 8.06 2.07
C LEU A 249 3.11 8.57 3.29
N LEU A 250 3.26 9.84 3.67
CA LEU A 250 2.50 10.36 4.83
C LEU A 250 1.00 10.35 4.58
N ASP A 251 0.56 10.66 3.37
CA ASP A 251 -0.85 10.62 3.01
C ASP A 251 -1.40 9.17 3.02
N ASP A 252 -0.58 8.20 2.60
CA ASP A 252 -0.93 6.78 2.71
C ASP A 252 -0.96 6.32 4.18
N ILE A 253 -0.08 6.83 5.04
CA ILE A 253 -0.15 6.56 6.49
C ILE A 253 -1.41 7.18 7.12
N ILE A 254 -1.85 8.35 6.66
CA ILE A 254 -3.14 8.95 7.05
C ILE A 254 -4.29 8.02 6.65
N LEU A 255 -4.30 7.54 5.40
CA LEU A 255 -5.31 6.58 4.93
C LEU A 255 -5.32 5.29 5.75
N VAL A 256 -4.15 4.69 5.98
CA VAL A 256 -4.01 3.48 6.80
C VAL A 256 -4.51 3.71 8.22
N SER A 257 -4.15 4.85 8.84
CA SER A 257 -4.61 5.20 10.19
C SER A 257 -6.11 5.42 10.26
N PHE A 258 -6.70 6.05 9.23
CA PHE A 258 -8.15 6.23 9.09
C PHE A 258 -8.85 4.86 9.04
N LEU A 259 -8.39 3.96 8.19
CA LEU A 259 -8.98 2.64 8.05
C LEU A 259 -8.84 1.81 9.33
N MET A 260 -7.65 1.76 9.92
CA MET A 260 -7.42 1.01 11.16
C MET A 260 -8.34 1.49 12.28
N LYS A 261 -8.55 2.82 12.41
CA LYS A 261 -9.43 3.38 13.42
C LYS A 261 -10.89 2.97 13.21
N ASN A 262 -11.38 3.05 11.97
CA ASN A 262 -12.78 2.72 11.64
C ASN A 262 -13.06 1.21 11.65
N LEU A 263 -12.07 0.37 11.33
CA LEU A 263 -12.18 -1.09 11.40
C LEU A 263 -11.91 -1.66 12.81
N GLY A 264 -11.85 -0.82 13.84
CA GLY A 264 -11.78 -1.25 15.23
C GLY A 264 -10.41 -1.76 15.69
N PHE A 265 -9.33 -1.38 15.03
CA PHE A 265 -7.99 -1.71 15.51
C PHE A 265 -7.69 -1.04 16.85
N ARG A 266 -6.88 -1.70 17.68
CA ARG A 266 -6.45 -1.14 18.97
C ARG A 266 -5.71 0.18 18.76
N LYS A 267 -6.10 1.20 19.54
CA LYS A 267 -5.50 2.56 19.47
C LYS A 267 -3.99 2.57 19.71
N ASP A 268 -3.47 1.67 20.56
CA ASP A 268 -2.03 1.59 20.84
C ASP A 268 -1.21 1.18 19.61
N ILE A 269 -1.73 0.31 18.74
CA ILE A 269 -1.07 -0.07 17.48
C ILE A 269 -0.92 1.16 16.57
N ILE A 270 -2.01 1.92 16.41
CA ILE A 270 -2.01 3.12 15.54
C ILE A 270 -1.08 4.19 16.13
N LYS A 271 -1.13 4.42 17.45
CA LYS A 271 -0.24 5.36 18.16
C LYS A 271 1.23 4.95 18.04
N LYS A 272 1.53 3.65 18.15
CA LYS A 272 2.89 3.12 17.99
C LYS A 272 3.41 3.38 16.58
N THR A 273 2.58 3.15 15.55
CA THR A 273 2.93 3.42 14.15
C THR A 273 3.31 4.89 13.95
N TYR A 274 2.49 5.81 14.45
CA TYR A 274 2.79 7.24 14.41
C TYR A 274 4.09 7.61 15.15
N SER A 275 4.23 7.14 16.39
CA SER A 275 5.40 7.47 17.23
C SER A 275 6.70 6.95 16.60
N SER A 276 6.65 5.75 16.02
CA SER A 276 7.80 5.18 15.31
C SER A 276 8.14 5.97 14.05
N LEU A 277 7.15 6.42 13.27
CA LEU A 277 7.36 7.30 12.12
C LEU A 277 8.10 8.59 12.52
N VAL A 278 7.61 9.26 13.58
CA VAL A 278 8.24 10.50 14.08
C VAL A 278 9.68 10.24 14.54
N ASN A 279 9.93 9.10 15.17
CA ASN A 279 11.29 8.72 15.60
C ASN A 279 12.23 8.48 14.40
N GLU A 280 11.79 7.78 13.36
CA GLU A 280 12.59 7.56 12.15
C GLU A 280 12.89 8.87 11.40
N LEU A 281 11.93 9.79 11.33
CA LEU A 281 12.16 11.14 10.80
C LEU A 281 13.21 11.92 11.60
N LYS A 282 13.21 11.81 12.94
CA LYS A 282 14.24 12.43 13.79
C LYS A 282 15.61 11.81 13.57
N LYS A 283 15.72 10.49 13.49
CA LYS A 283 16.98 9.78 13.20
C LYS A 283 17.54 10.21 11.84
N LEU A 284 16.71 10.25 10.80
CA LEU A 284 17.12 10.70 9.48
C LEU A 284 17.68 12.14 9.54
N LYS A 285 16.95 13.06 10.20
CA LYS A 285 17.37 14.47 10.35
C LYS A 285 18.73 14.65 11.04
N GLN A 286 19.10 13.74 11.94
CA GLN A 286 20.39 13.76 12.63
C GLN A 286 21.54 13.25 11.75
N ARG A 287 21.27 12.46 10.72
CA ARG A 287 22.28 11.74 9.91
C ARG A 287 22.56 12.38 8.57
N ILE A 288 21.70 13.29 8.10
CA ILE A 288 21.87 13.96 6.80
C ILE A 288 21.71 15.48 6.92
N PRO A 289 22.35 16.25 6.02
CA PRO A 289 22.21 17.72 6.01
C PRO A 289 20.74 18.15 5.83
N ASN A 290 20.36 19.30 6.41
CA ASN A 290 18.99 19.80 6.38
C ASN A 290 18.44 19.96 4.95
N ARG A 291 19.26 20.40 3.98
CA ARG A 291 18.86 20.48 2.57
C ARG A 291 18.42 19.12 2.02
N LEU A 292 19.19 18.07 2.29
CA LEU A 292 18.88 16.71 1.84
C LEU A 292 17.66 16.16 2.57
N TYR A 293 17.54 16.42 3.87
CA TYR A 293 16.36 16.05 4.67
C TYR A 293 15.08 16.63 4.08
N GLN A 294 15.08 17.94 3.77
CA GLN A 294 13.91 18.58 3.14
C GLN A 294 13.56 17.97 1.79
N GLN A 295 14.57 17.64 0.98
CA GLN A 295 14.36 17.00 -0.32
C GLN A 295 13.76 15.59 -0.19
N VAL A 296 14.25 14.79 0.74
CA VAL A 296 13.78 13.41 0.97
C VAL A 296 12.39 13.38 1.61
N THR A 297 12.05 14.38 2.43
CA THR A 297 10.79 14.43 3.19
C THR A 297 9.78 15.45 2.64
N GLN A 298 9.84 15.79 1.36
CA GLN A 298 8.97 16.82 0.74
C GLN A 298 7.47 16.64 1.00
N GLY A 299 6.97 15.40 1.04
CA GLY A 299 5.57 15.10 1.34
C GLY A 299 5.22 15.11 2.83
N VAL A 300 6.23 15.25 3.73
CA VAL A 300 6.04 15.18 5.18
C VAL A 300 6.03 16.59 5.76
N THR A 301 4.87 17.21 5.82
CA THR A 301 4.74 18.54 6.41
C THR A 301 4.43 18.48 7.91
N LYS A 302 4.88 19.50 8.66
CA LYS A 302 4.59 19.62 10.09
C LYS A 302 3.07 19.60 10.35
N ASN A 303 2.30 20.33 9.55
CA ASN A 303 0.85 20.42 9.71
C ASN A 303 0.16 19.07 9.52
N LYS A 304 0.57 18.27 8.53
CA LYS A 304 0.03 16.92 8.34
C LYS A 304 0.38 15.97 9.50
N LEU A 305 1.62 16.05 10.02
CA LEU A 305 2.03 15.24 11.19
C LEU A 305 1.24 15.61 12.43
N GLU A 306 1.09 16.90 12.74
CA GLU A 306 0.29 17.36 13.88
C GLU A 306 -1.19 17.00 13.71
N GLY A 307 -1.75 17.20 12.50
CA GLY A 307 -3.12 16.80 12.18
C GLY A 307 -3.34 15.29 12.39
N LEU A 308 -2.41 14.45 11.90
CA LEU A 308 -2.48 13.01 12.09
C LEU A 308 -2.39 12.62 13.58
N LYS A 309 -1.52 13.28 14.34
CA LYS A 309 -1.46 13.11 15.80
C LYS A 309 -2.81 13.40 16.44
N VAL A 310 -3.37 14.58 16.18
CA VAL A 310 -4.68 14.97 16.73
C VAL A 310 -5.75 13.95 16.36
N TYR A 311 -5.79 13.50 15.10
CA TYR A 311 -6.75 12.51 14.63
C TYR A 311 -6.65 11.15 15.36
N ILE A 312 -5.42 10.67 15.59
CA ILE A 312 -5.18 9.37 16.25
C ILE A 312 -5.48 9.44 17.76
N TRP A 313 -5.24 10.59 18.42
CA TRP A 313 -5.41 10.70 19.88
C TRP A 313 -6.86 11.02 20.31
N LYS A 314 -7.67 11.55 19.41
CA LYS A 314 -9.14 11.61 19.57
C LYS A 314 -9.75 10.20 19.58
#